data_9192c97494835b4f8953052a1440939d
#
_entry.id   9192c97494835b4f8953052a1440939d
#
_cell.length_a   1.000
_cell.length_b   1.000
_cell.length_c   1.000
_cell.angle_alpha   90.00
_cell.angle_beta   90.00
_cell.angle_gamma   90.00
#
_symmetry.space_group_name_H-M   'P 1'
#
loop_
_entity.id
_entity.type
_entity.pdbx_description
1 polymer ?
#
loop_
_entity_poly.entity_id
_entity_poly.type
_entity_poly.pdbx_seq_one_letter_code
_entity_poly.pdbx_strand_id
1 'polypeptide(L)'
;MLIFLFGLFITFGFSSECIKTGEAPFSGTIFIDPNIITSEDPTTFEKLYYNGTDARIMYDRRVEDWVEIKPFLFPARYSDGLEIEIQVNPEFGNHKDAEIQATKYAVVIGRLTTELRKDVETVWIHKGLKPFGGGNNNLLIHTDWSAEHYEEQGILEETLVHEASHTSLDSYYSTSPDWVNAQKKDCNFISTYAEENPEREDIAESYLPYMAIRYRPERISKSLKKKIEQAIPNRIRFFDEKNFNMYPMELENE
;
A
#
# COMPACT_ATOMS: atom_id res chain seq x y z
N MET A 1 -59.71 -36.21 17.72
CA MET A 1 -58.28 -36.52 17.46
C MET A 1 -57.84 -35.62 16.32
N LEU A 2 -57.20 -34.47 16.66
CA LEU A 2 -56.81 -33.42 15.73
C LEU A 2 -55.33 -33.64 15.37
N ILE A 3 -55.05 -33.93 14.10
CA ILE A 3 -53.69 -34.13 13.60
C ILE A 3 -53.20 -32.80 13.10
N PHE A 4 -52.19 -32.22 13.80
CA PHE A 4 -51.44 -31.05 13.30
C PHE A 4 -50.33 -31.52 12.37
N LEU A 5 -50.44 -31.22 11.08
CA LEU A 5 -49.35 -31.35 10.13
C LEU A 5 -48.42 -30.12 10.27
N PHE A 6 -47.20 -30.35 10.78
CA PHE A 6 -46.10 -29.39 10.74
C PHE A 6 -45.49 -29.42 9.32
N GLY A 7 -45.75 -28.41 8.53
CA GLY A 7 -45.07 -28.19 7.25
C GLY A 7 -43.65 -27.66 7.50
N LEU A 8 -42.64 -28.47 7.19
CA LEU A 8 -41.24 -28.10 7.20
C LEU A 8 -40.94 -27.22 5.96
N PHE A 9 -40.88 -25.88 6.13
CA PHE A 9 -40.42 -25.00 5.07
C PHE A 9 -38.89 -25.10 4.98
N ILE A 10 -38.35 -25.87 4.03
CA ILE A 10 -36.94 -25.82 3.67
C ILE A 10 -36.75 -24.60 2.75
N THR A 11 -36.22 -23.52 3.29
CA THR A 11 -35.75 -22.40 2.48
C THR A 11 -34.42 -22.82 1.84
N PHE A 12 -34.45 -23.16 0.57
CA PHE A 12 -33.23 -23.23 -0.24
C PHE A 12 -32.68 -21.82 -0.38
N GLY A 13 -31.66 -21.51 0.38
CA GLY A 13 -30.84 -20.33 0.12
C GLY A 13 -30.12 -20.56 -1.20
N PHE A 14 -30.60 -19.92 -2.28
CA PHE A 14 -29.80 -19.79 -3.49
C PHE A 14 -28.60 -18.93 -3.15
N SER A 15 -27.43 -19.55 -2.96
CA SER A 15 -26.17 -18.87 -3.13
C SER A 15 -26.13 -18.45 -4.60
N SER A 16 -26.35 -17.17 -4.88
CA SER A 16 -26.11 -16.65 -6.22
C SER A 16 -24.63 -16.84 -6.50
N GLU A 17 -24.30 -17.79 -7.38
CA GLU A 17 -22.93 -17.91 -7.87
C GLU A 17 -22.53 -16.57 -8.46
N CYS A 18 -21.37 -16.09 -8.00
CA CYS A 18 -20.77 -14.86 -8.43
C CYS A 18 -20.42 -14.98 -9.92
N ILE A 19 -21.03 -14.16 -10.77
CA ILE A 19 -20.77 -14.17 -12.21
C ILE A 19 -19.67 -13.13 -12.48
N LYS A 20 -18.48 -13.62 -12.85
CA LYS A 20 -17.39 -12.77 -13.32
C LYS A 20 -17.85 -12.07 -14.62
N THR A 21 -17.81 -10.72 -14.62
CA THR A 21 -18.36 -9.92 -15.73
C THR A 21 -17.33 -9.48 -16.76
N GLY A 22 -16.06 -9.90 -16.62
CA GLY A 22 -14.99 -9.56 -17.56
C GLY A 22 -13.61 -9.90 -17.04
N GLU A 23 -12.59 -9.51 -17.81
CA GLU A 23 -11.20 -9.57 -17.38
C GLU A 23 -10.87 -8.43 -16.41
N ALA A 24 -9.83 -8.60 -15.59
CA ALA A 24 -9.33 -7.54 -14.71
C ALA A 24 -8.93 -6.30 -15.53
N PRO A 25 -9.27 -5.08 -15.08
CA PRO A 25 -8.91 -3.84 -15.78
C PRO A 25 -7.42 -3.63 -15.99
N PHE A 26 -6.59 -4.16 -15.10
CA PHE A 26 -5.14 -4.04 -15.14
C PHE A 26 -4.47 -5.42 -15.21
N SER A 27 -3.32 -5.47 -15.87
CA SER A 27 -2.45 -6.65 -15.96
C SER A 27 -1.22 -6.47 -15.07
N GLY A 28 -0.94 -7.44 -14.21
CA GLY A 28 0.16 -7.34 -13.23
C GLY A 28 -0.16 -6.37 -12.09
N THR A 29 0.89 -5.84 -11.44
CA THR A 29 0.79 -4.78 -10.43
C THR A 29 0.34 -3.46 -11.05
N ILE A 30 -0.49 -2.71 -10.32
CA ILE A 30 -1.13 -1.50 -10.85
C ILE A 30 -0.23 -0.29 -10.69
N PHE A 31 -0.05 0.42 -11.82
CA PHE A 31 0.41 1.80 -11.87
C PHE A 31 -0.56 2.59 -12.74
N ILE A 32 -0.84 3.83 -12.36
CA ILE A 32 -1.83 4.67 -13.04
C ILE A 32 -1.12 5.80 -13.77
N ASP A 33 -1.40 5.94 -15.08
CA ASP A 33 -0.87 7.02 -15.91
C ASP A 33 -2.02 7.97 -16.33
N PRO A 34 -1.92 9.29 -16.00
CA PRO A 34 -0.87 9.94 -15.20
C PRO A 34 -0.92 9.55 -13.71
N ASN A 35 0.23 9.72 -13.02
CA ASN A 35 0.40 9.27 -11.64
C ASN A 35 -0.56 9.97 -10.66
N ILE A 36 -1.02 9.20 -9.68
CA ILE A 36 -1.96 9.67 -8.65
C ILE A 36 -1.23 10.48 -7.57
N ILE A 37 0.00 10.13 -7.28
CA ILE A 37 0.90 10.90 -6.41
C ILE A 37 2.18 11.17 -7.20
N THR A 38 2.67 12.41 -7.13
CA THR A 38 3.85 12.88 -7.84
C THR A 38 4.80 13.64 -6.92
N SER A 39 5.98 13.96 -7.42
CA SER A 39 6.95 14.80 -6.70
C SER A 39 6.43 16.21 -6.39
N GLU A 40 5.40 16.68 -7.09
CA GLU A 40 4.78 17.98 -6.88
C GLU A 40 3.73 17.99 -5.76
N ASP A 41 3.29 16.80 -5.31
CA ASP A 41 2.32 16.70 -4.21
C ASP A 41 2.99 17.03 -2.87
N PRO A 42 2.24 17.59 -1.91
CA PRO A 42 2.78 17.98 -0.62
C PRO A 42 3.34 16.79 0.14
N THR A 43 4.45 17.01 0.84
CA THR A 43 5.03 16.05 1.76
C THR A 43 4.83 16.50 3.20
N THR A 44 4.55 15.58 4.09
CA THR A 44 4.49 15.80 5.54
C THR A 44 5.87 15.73 6.20
N PHE A 45 6.91 15.35 5.45
CA PHE A 45 8.27 15.28 5.99
C PHE A 45 8.75 16.65 6.47
N GLU A 46 9.21 16.72 7.72
CA GLU A 46 9.74 17.94 8.31
C GLU A 46 11.26 17.92 8.40
N LYS A 47 11.81 16.87 8.97
CA LYS A 47 13.26 16.72 9.21
C LYS A 47 13.64 15.31 9.59
N LEU A 48 14.92 15.01 9.43
CA LEU A 48 15.59 13.87 10.05
C LEU A 48 16.95 14.33 10.62
N TYR A 49 17.57 13.47 11.39
CA TYR A 49 18.92 13.72 11.91
C TYR A 49 19.67 12.39 12.07
N TYR A 50 20.99 12.44 11.92
CA TYR A 50 21.83 11.28 12.17
C TYR A 50 21.88 10.95 13.67
N ASN A 51 21.48 9.75 14.04
CA ASN A 51 21.41 9.26 15.42
C ASN A 51 22.43 8.13 15.71
N GLY A 52 23.56 8.13 15.01
CA GLY A 52 24.58 7.10 15.21
C GLY A 52 24.29 5.79 14.49
N THR A 53 24.91 4.73 15.01
CA THR A 53 24.70 3.34 14.55
C THR A 53 24.45 2.45 15.75
N ASP A 54 23.55 1.47 15.60
CA ASP A 54 23.31 0.46 16.62
C ASP A 54 22.87 -0.85 15.94
N ALA A 55 22.96 -1.98 16.64
CA ALA A 55 22.57 -3.27 16.10
C ALA A 55 21.06 -3.27 15.76
N ARG A 56 20.73 -3.70 14.55
CA ARG A 56 19.37 -3.91 14.06
C ARG A 56 19.30 -5.23 13.30
N ILE A 57 18.15 -5.86 13.34
CA ILE A 57 17.85 -7.00 12.48
C ILE A 57 17.05 -6.46 11.30
N MET A 58 17.60 -6.60 10.11
CA MET A 58 16.99 -6.15 8.86
C MET A 58 16.83 -7.35 7.91
N TYR A 59 15.72 -7.43 7.18
CA TYR A 59 15.61 -8.41 6.11
C TYR A 59 16.39 -7.94 4.88
N ASP A 60 17.27 -8.78 4.37
CA ASP A 60 18.00 -8.52 3.13
C ASP A 60 17.51 -9.48 2.04
N ARG A 61 16.70 -8.94 1.11
CA ARG A 61 16.10 -9.72 0.01
C ARG A 61 17.15 -10.31 -0.95
N ARG A 62 18.39 -9.78 -0.94
CA ARG A 62 19.49 -10.28 -1.80
C ARG A 62 19.98 -11.63 -1.35
N VAL A 63 19.95 -11.88 -0.05
CA VAL A 63 20.32 -13.17 0.57
C VAL A 63 19.12 -13.95 1.10
N GLU A 64 17.92 -13.35 1.01
CA GLU A 64 16.64 -13.91 1.45
C GLU A 64 16.62 -14.32 2.94
N ASP A 65 17.29 -13.51 3.79
CA ASP A 65 17.44 -13.80 5.20
C ASP A 65 17.42 -12.53 6.07
N TRP A 66 17.17 -12.74 7.35
CA TRP A 66 17.27 -11.73 8.38
C TRP A 66 18.73 -11.60 8.84
N VAL A 67 19.29 -10.40 8.71
CA VAL A 67 20.70 -10.14 9.01
C VAL A 67 20.83 -9.14 10.15
N GLU A 68 21.72 -9.43 11.10
CA GLU A 68 22.11 -8.47 12.11
C GLU A 68 23.21 -7.57 11.56
N ILE A 69 22.93 -6.27 11.50
CA ILE A 69 23.89 -5.26 11.02
C ILE A 69 23.84 -4.03 11.91
N LYS A 70 24.76 -3.08 11.69
CA LYS A 70 24.79 -1.77 12.35
C LYS A 70 24.52 -0.66 11.32
N PRO A 71 23.27 -0.42 10.94
CA PRO A 71 22.93 0.62 9.98
C PRO A 71 23.18 2.01 10.53
N PHE A 72 23.27 2.99 9.64
CA PHE A 72 23.15 4.39 10.00
C PHE A 72 21.69 4.69 10.31
N LEU A 73 21.42 5.29 11.47
CA LEU A 73 20.06 5.52 11.99
C LEU A 73 19.67 6.98 11.82
N PHE A 74 18.46 7.19 11.25
CA PHE A 74 17.90 8.51 10.99
C PHE A 74 16.42 8.54 11.40
N PRO A 75 16.08 8.97 12.65
CA PRO A 75 14.71 9.29 13.00
C PRO A 75 14.19 10.42 12.12
N ALA A 76 13.13 10.14 11.35
CA ALA A 76 12.47 11.08 10.47
C ALA A 76 11.12 11.50 11.08
N ARG A 77 10.86 12.82 11.14
CA ARG A 77 9.64 13.40 11.71
C ARG A 77 8.74 13.96 10.62
N TYR A 78 7.46 13.82 10.85
CA TYR A 78 6.40 14.21 9.93
C TYR A 78 5.42 15.17 10.65
N SER A 79 4.81 16.09 9.90
CA SER A 79 3.96 17.15 10.45
C SER A 79 2.67 16.65 11.12
N ASP A 80 2.24 15.42 10.83
CA ASP A 80 1.14 14.74 11.51
C ASP A 80 1.53 14.03 12.81
N GLY A 81 2.77 14.25 13.28
CA GLY A 81 3.28 13.73 14.53
C GLY A 81 3.89 12.33 14.45
N LEU A 82 3.87 11.68 13.28
CA LEU A 82 4.55 10.39 13.10
C LEU A 82 6.06 10.55 13.12
N GLU A 83 6.74 9.54 13.66
CA GLU A 83 8.19 9.38 13.60
C GLU A 83 8.55 8.00 13.08
N ILE A 84 9.41 7.91 12.07
CA ILE A 84 9.83 6.66 11.42
C ILE A 84 11.36 6.56 11.51
N GLU A 85 11.89 5.45 12.02
CA GLU A 85 13.34 5.21 12.02
C GLU A 85 13.80 4.71 10.66
N ILE A 86 14.57 5.52 9.93
CA ILE A 86 15.18 5.10 8.68
C ILE A 86 16.55 4.49 8.98
N GLN A 87 16.72 3.24 8.55
CA GLN A 87 17.89 2.41 8.79
C GLN A 87 18.60 2.17 7.46
N VAL A 88 19.73 2.85 7.25
CA VAL A 88 20.51 2.77 6.02
C VAL A 88 21.68 1.81 6.17
N ASN A 89 21.74 0.79 5.34
CA ASN A 89 22.78 -0.24 5.35
C ASN A 89 24.19 0.40 5.32
N PRO A 90 25.17 -0.06 6.13
CA PRO A 90 26.53 0.48 6.15
C PRO A 90 27.28 0.38 4.82
N GLU A 91 26.78 -0.40 3.85
CA GLU A 91 27.32 -0.46 2.49
C GLU A 91 27.31 0.88 1.72
N PHE A 92 26.58 1.88 2.21
CA PHE A 92 26.64 3.26 1.70
C PHE A 92 27.91 4.03 2.14
N GLY A 93 28.76 3.42 2.97
CA GLY A 93 30.11 3.86 3.27
C GLY A 93 30.22 4.81 4.46
N ASN A 94 29.45 5.88 4.50
CA ASN A 94 29.47 6.86 5.59
C ASN A 94 28.09 7.48 5.84
N HIS A 95 27.93 8.14 6.99
CA HIS A 95 26.65 8.71 7.40
C HIS A 95 26.13 9.83 6.46
N LYS A 96 27.01 10.56 5.78
CA LYS A 96 26.56 11.64 4.87
C LYS A 96 25.96 11.08 3.59
N ASP A 97 26.57 10.04 3.02
CA ASP A 97 26.02 9.36 1.84
C ASP A 97 24.73 8.61 2.20
N ALA A 98 24.69 8.03 3.41
CA ALA A 98 23.47 7.41 3.95
C ALA A 98 22.34 8.42 4.18
N GLU A 99 22.64 9.63 4.68
CA GLU A 99 21.68 10.71 4.92
C GLU A 99 21.00 11.19 3.62
N ILE A 100 21.74 11.18 2.51
CA ILE A 100 21.16 11.50 1.18
C ILE A 100 20.03 10.53 0.84
N GLN A 101 20.27 9.24 1.04
CA GLN A 101 19.27 8.21 0.79
C GLN A 101 18.10 8.30 1.79
N ALA A 102 18.42 8.44 3.06
CA ALA A 102 17.40 8.59 4.10
C ALA A 102 16.47 9.79 3.82
N THR A 103 17.04 10.94 3.48
CA THR A 103 16.26 12.15 3.16
C THR A 103 15.39 11.97 1.92
N LYS A 104 15.95 11.39 0.86
CA LYS A 104 15.22 11.11 -0.38
C LYS A 104 13.94 10.33 -0.10
N TYR A 105 14.06 9.18 0.55
CA TYR A 105 12.90 8.32 0.79
C TYR A 105 11.99 8.86 1.91
N ALA A 106 12.51 9.59 2.91
CA ALA A 106 11.68 10.27 3.91
C ALA A 106 10.72 11.27 3.27
N VAL A 107 11.20 12.05 2.29
CA VAL A 107 10.36 13.02 1.53
C VAL A 107 9.27 12.30 0.74
N VAL A 108 9.62 11.23 0.03
CA VAL A 108 8.65 10.46 -0.77
C VAL A 108 7.60 9.78 0.12
N ILE A 109 8.04 9.12 1.20
CA ILE A 109 7.13 8.51 2.20
C ILE A 109 6.21 9.56 2.81
N GLY A 110 6.69 10.79 3.03
CA GLY A 110 5.87 11.88 3.53
C GLY A 110 4.72 12.31 2.61
N ARG A 111 4.73 11.93 1.33
CA ARG A 111 3.61 12.14 0.39
C ARG A 111 2.49 11.12 0.53
N LEU A 112 2.78 9.97 1.15
CA LEU A 112 1.77 8.95 1.44
C LEU A 112 0.79 9.48 2.50
N THR A 113 -0.42 8.97 2.48
CA THR A 113 -1.42 9.33 3.50
C THR A 113 -0.98 8.89 4.90
N THR A 114 -1.43 9.59 5.94
CA THR A 114 -1.19 9.19 7.33
C THR A 114 -1.66 7.76 7.58
N GLU A 115 -2.78 7.36 6.95
CA GLU A 115 -3.29 5.99 7.04
C GLU A 115 -2.26 4.95 6.58
N LEU A 116 -1.55 5.21 5.49
CA LEU A 116 -0.51 4.30 4.98
C LEU A 116 0.79 4.32 5.79
N ARG A 117 1.05 5.42 6.53
CA ARG A 117 2.29 5.58 7.30
C ARG A 117 2.17 5.23 8.77
N LYS A 118 0.93 5.13 9.31
CA LYS A 118 0.68 4.98 10.75
C LYS A 118 1.34 3.77 11.39
N ASP A 119 1.51 2.70 10.64
CA ASP A 119 2.10 1.44 11.10
C ASP A 119 3.52 1.21 10.55
N VAL A 120 4.07 2.18 9.82
CA VAL A 120 5.48 2.13 9.39
C VAL A 120 6.36 2.61 10.53
N GLU A 121 6.97 1.68 11.25
CA GLU A 121 7.91 1.99 12.34
C GLU A 121 9.33 2.18 11.80
N THR A 122 9.70 1.42 10.79
CA THR A 122 11.06 1.42 10.22
C THR A 122 11.05 1.41 8.70
N VAL A 123 12.14 1.95 8.12
CA VAL A 123 12.44 1.85 6.69
C VAL A 123 13.84 1.28 6.53
N TRP A 124 13.97 0.16 5.84
CA TRP A 124 15.27 -0.46 5.55
C TRP A 124 15.75 -0.09 4.15
N ILE A 125 16.92 0.52 4.06
CA ILE A 125 17.49 0.95 2.79
C ILE A 125 18.78 0.18 2.50
N HIS A 126 18.74 -0.62 1.44
CA HIS A 126 19.86 -1.38 0.89
C HIS A 126 20.20 -0.90 -0.52
N LYS A 127 21.42 -1.20 -0.97
CA LYS A 127 21.74 -1.20 -2.40
C LYS A 127 21.19 -2.47 -3.06
N GLY A 128 21.31 -2.54 -4.40
CA GLY A 128 21.05 -3.75 -5.17
C GLY A 128 19.76 -3.75 -5.96
N LEU A 129 19.69 -4.75 -6.85
CA LEU A 129 18.61 -4.92 -7.83
C LEU A 129 17.58 -5.93 -7.34
N LYS A 130 16.80 -5.53 -6.34
CA LYS A 130 15.65 -6.29 -5.84
C LYS A 130 14.45 -5.34 -5.66
N PRO A 131 13.21 -5.80 -5.91
CA PRO A 131 12.02 -4.97 -5.72
C PRO A 131 11.84 -4.57 -4.24
N PHE A 132 11.01 -3.56 -4.02
CA PHE A 132 10.62 -3.13 -2.68
C PHE A 132 9.80 -4.19 -1.95
N GLY A 133 9.49 -3.96 -0.69
CA GLY A 133 8.63 -4.79 0.13
C GLY A 133 7.98 -3.99 1.24
N GLY A 134 6.77 -4.41 1.61
CA GLY A 134 6.01 -3.91 2.76
C GLY A 134 5.62 -5.03 3.71
N GLY A 135 5.17 -4.66 4.91
CA GLY A 135 4.76 -5.55 5.98
C GLY A 135 5.66 -5.49 7.20
N ASN A 136 5.27 -6.17 8.29
CA ASN A 136 6.03 -6.21 9.54
C ASN A 136 6.42 -4.82 10.09
N ASN A 137 5.52 -3.83 10.00
CA ASN A 137 5.75 -2.43 10.38
C ASN A 137 6.94 -1.77 9.65
N ASN A 138 7.23 -2.20 8.42
CA ASN A 138 8.42 -1.82 7.68
C ASN A 138 8.16 -1.54 6.21
N LEU A 139 9.03 -0.71 5.62
CA LEU A 139 9.21 -0.60 4.18
C LEU A 139 10.65 -0.99 3.82
N LEU A 140 10.81 -1.95 2.92
CA LEU A 140 12.09 -2.42 2.42
C LEU A 140 12.39 -1.79 1.06
N ILE A 141 13.52 -1.13 0.95
CA ILE A 141 13.95 -0.36 -0.23
C ILE A 141 15.30 -0.87 -0.73
N HIS A 142 15.41 -1.07 -2.05
CA HIS A 142 16.66 -1.32 -2.75
C HIS A 142 16.92 -0.20 -3.75
N THR A 143 17.95 0.61 -3.53
CA THR A 143 18.15 1.89 -4.24
C THR A 143 18.46 1.72 -5.72
N ASP A 144 19.18 0.67 -6.11
CA ASP A 144 19.54 0.45 -7.51
C ASP A 144 18.30 0.02 -8.32
N TRP A 145 17.47 -0.84 -7.76
CA TRP A 145 16.17 -1.20 -8.36
C TRP A 145 15.25 -0.01 -8.46
N SER A 146 15.19 0.82 -7.40
CA SER A 146 14.40 2.05 -7.38
C SER A 146 14.76 2.96 -8.55
N ALA A 147 16.06 3.23 -8.74
CA ALA A 147 16.54 4.10 -9.81
C ALA A 147 16.14 3.58 -11.19
N GLU A 148 16.37 2.29 -11.47
CA GLU A 148 16.16 1.70 -12.80
C GLU A 148 14.67 1.44 -13.13
N HIS A 149 13.85 1.12 -12.14
CA HIS A 149 12.49 0.62 -12.38
C HIS A 149 11.38 1.52 -11.86
N TYR A 150 11.62 2.35 -10.84
CA TYR A 150 10.56 3.15 -10.24
C TYR A 150 10.73 4.65 -10.51
N GLU A 151 11.96 5.15 -10.37
CA GLU A 151 12.24 6.58 -10.54
C GLU A 151 12.25 6.99 -12.02
N GLU A 152 12.93 6.20 -12.89
CA GLU A 152 12.94 6.46 -14.34
C GLU A 152 11.53 6.38 -14.96
N GLN A 153 10.66 5.55 -14.40
CA GLN A 153 9.28 5.40 -14.85
C GLN A 153 8.30 6.36 -14.16
N GLY A 154 8.76 7.10 -13.14
CA GLY A 154 7.93 8.04 -12.39
C GLY A 154 6.90 7.39 -11.45
N ILE A 155 7.06 6.11 -11.11
CA ILE A 155 6.08 5.33 -10.31
C ILE A 155 6.54 5.07 -8.86
N LEU A 156 7.55 5.80 -8.37
CA LEU A 156 8.11 5.56 -7.04
C LEU A 156 7.08 5.74 -5.92
N GLU A 157 6.30 6.81 -5.97
CA GLU A 157 5.26 7.10 -4.99
C GLU A 157 4.16 6.05 -5.01
N GLU A 158 3.72 5.61 -6.19
CA GLU A 158 2.67 4.58 -6.32
C GLU A 158 3.16 3.21 -5.86
N THR A 159 4.45 2.86 -6.11
CA THR A 159 5.07 1.68 -5.54
C THR A 159 5.03 1.71 -4.00
N LEU A 160 5.36 2.85 -3.40
CA LEU A 160 5.32 2.99 -1.95
C LEU A 160 3.88 2.99 -1.39
N VAL A 161 2.87 3.43 -2.15
CA VAL A 161 1.45 3.22 -1.78
C VAL A 161 1.15 1.72 -1.68
N HIS A 162 1.57 0.92 -2.65
CA HIS A 162 1.39 -0.52 -2.65
C HIS A 162 2.05 -1.18 -1.43
N GLU A 163 3.34 -0.93 -1.20
CA GLU A 163 4.10 -1.52 -0.09
C GLU A 163 3.60 -1.06 1.29
N ALA A 164 3.24 0.21 1.41
CA ALA A 164 2.66 0.74 2.65
C ALA A 164 1.24 0.19 2.92
N SER A 165 0.49 -0.19 1.88
CA SER A 165 -0.79 -0.89 2.04
C SER A 165 -0.59 -2.25 2.70
N HIS A 166 0.44 -3.01 2.30
CA HIS A 166 0.82 -4.25 3.00
C HIS A 166 1.17 -4.01 4.47
N THR A 167 1.84 -2.90 4.76
CA THR A 167 2.26 -2.57 6.12
C THR A 167 1.09 -2.13 7.00
N SER A 168 0.22 -1.27 6.49
CA SER A 168 -0.76 -0.54 7.32
C SER A 168 -2.21 -0.98 7.12
N LEU A 169 -2.53 -1.81 6.13
CA LEU A 169 -3.90 -2.24 5.86
C LEU A 169 -4.10 -3.75 5.97
N ASP A 170 -3.15 -4.58 5.49
CA ASP A 170 -3.35 -6.03 5.42
C ASP A 170 -3.62 -6.67 6.77
N SER A 171 -2.86 -6.31 7.81
CA SER A 171 -3.02 -6.89 9.15
C SER A 171 -4.40 -6.66 9.76
N TYR A 172 -5.07 -5.57 9.35
CA TYR A 172 -6.40 -5.22 9.84
C TYR A 172 -7.52 -5.80 8.99
N TYR A 173 -7.30 -5.92 7.67
CA TYR A 173 -8.41 -6.08 6.75
C TYR A 173 -8.33 -7.29 5.84
N SER A 174 -7.15 -7.82 5.46
CA SER A 174 -7.04 -8.85 4.42
C SER A 174 -7.86 -10.12 4.70
N THR A 175 -7.99 -10.51 5.96
CA THR A 175 -8.79 -11.67 6.38
C THR A 175 -10.10 -11.27 7.08
N SER A 176 -10.44 -9.97 7.12
CA SER A 176 -11.66 -9.53 7.77
C SER A 176 -12.90 -10.02 7.03
N PRO A 177 -13.97 -10.42 7.75
CA PRO A 177 -15.21 -10.88 7.12
C PRO A 177 -15.79 -9.86 6.14
N ASP A 178 -15.66 -8.55 6.42
CA ASP A 178 -16.19 -7.48 5.59
C ASP A 178 -15.44 -7.38 4.27
N TRP A 179 -14.09 -7.46 4.29
CA TRP A 179 -13.29 -7.48 3.09
C TRP A 179 -13.55 -8.70 2.22
N VAL A 180 -13.50 -9.90 2.83
CA VAL A 180 -13.77 -11.16 2.12
C VAL A 180 -15.19 -11.16 1.51
N ASN A 181 -16.16 -10.55 2.20
CA ASN A 181 -17.53 -10.41 1.68
C ASN A 181 -17.59 -9.41 0.51
N ALA A 182 -16.83 -8.30 0.57
CA ALA A 182 -16.72 -7.35 -0.54
C ALA A 182 -16.08 -8.01 -1.77
N GLN A 183 -15.00 -8.78 -1.62
CA GLN A 183 -14.39 -9.59 -2.68
C GLN A 183 -15.44 -10.50 -3.35
N LYS A 184 -16.14 -11.28 -2.55
CA LYS A 184 -17.16 -12.22 -3.04
C LYS A 184 -18.30 -11.54 -3.79
N LYS A 185 -18.69 -10.33 -3.36
CA LYS A 185 -19.76 -9.56 -4.00
C LYS A 185 -19.33 -8.93 -5.32
N ASP A 186 -18.06 -8.55 -5.45
CA ASP A 186 -17.54 -7.95 -6.68
C ASP A 186 -17.38 -8.97 -7.80
N CYS A 187 -17.05 -10.22 -7.47
CA CYS A 187 -16.78 -11.32 -8.42
C CYS A 187 -15.59 -11.10 -9.36
N ASN A 188 -15.10 -9.89 -9.45
CA ASN A 188 -13.96 -9.48 -10.27
C ASN A 188 -12.80 -9.03 -9.38
N PHE A 189 -11.64 -8.91 -9.97
CA PHE A 189 -10.46 -8.29 -9.37
C PHE A 189 -10.07 -7.06 -10.16
N ILE A 190 -9.37 -6.16 -9.50
CA ILE A 190 -8.91 -4.93 -10.14
C ILE A 190 -7.71 -5.19 -11.06
N SER A 191 -6.88 -6.18 -10.73
CA SER A 191 -5.72 -6.60 -11.52
C SER A 191 -5.63 -8.13 -11.59
N THR A 192 -4.89 -8.62 -12.59
CA THR A 192 -4.59 -10.07 -12.68
C THR A 192 -3.71 -10.51 -11.51
N TYR A 193 -2.85 -9.63 -10.99
CA TYR A 193 -2.01 -9.95 -9.84
C TYR A 193 -2.82 -10.11 -8.54
N ALA A 194 -3.81 -9.25 -8.32
CA ALA A 194 -4.77 -9.41 -7.22
C ALA A 194 -5.61 -10.71 -7.37
N GLU A 195 -5.99 -11.07 -8.59
CA GLU A 195 -6.74 -12.30 -8.86
C GLU A 195 -5.91 -13.57 -8.58
N GLU A 196 -4.64 -13.55 -8.94
CA GLU A 196 -3.71 -14.66 -8.69
C GLU A 196 -3.33 -14.79 -7.22
N ASN A 197 -3.38 -13.69 -6.45
CA ASN A 197 -2.95 -13.62 -5.05
C ASN A 197 -3.99 -12.94 -4.15
N PRO A 198 -5.25 -13.41 -4.11
CA PRO A 198 -6.38 -12.66 -3.53
C PRO A 198 -6.30 -12.41 -2.02
N GLU A 199 -5.58 -13.23 -1.27
CA GLU A 199 -5.43 -13.10 0.17
C GLU A 199 -4.29 -12.16 0.56
N ARG A 200 -3.38 -11.91 -0.39
CA ARG A 200 -2.15 -11.17 -0.12
C ARG A 200 -2.11 -9.82 -0.82
N GLU A 201 -2.52 -9.74 -2.08
CA GLU A 201 -2.27 -8.58 -2.94
C GLU A 201 -3.52 -7.71 -3.17
N ASP A 202 -4.72 -8.25 -2.93
CA ASP A 202 -5.96 -7.60 -3.35
C ASP A 202 -6.24 -6.25 -2.66
N ILE A 203 -5.84 -6.08 -1.39
CA ILE A 203 -5.94 -4.78 -0.69
C ILE A 203 -4.98 -3.77 -1.31
N ALA A 204 -3.70 -4.13 -1.41
CA ALA A 204 -2.66 -3.25 -1.94
C ALA A 204 -2.97 -2.81 -3.38
N GLU A 205 -3.39 -3.76 -4.23
CA GLU A 205 -3.80 -3.50 -5.61
C GLU A 205 -5.09 -2.65 -5.70
N SER A 206 -6.03 -2.82 -4.78
CA SER A 206 -7.30 -2.07 -4.79
C SER A 206 -7.19 -0.66 -4.22
N TYR A 207 -6.21 -0.39 -3.35
CA TYR A 207 -6.14 0.87 -2.62
C TYR A 207 -5.70 2.04 -3.50
N LEU A 208 -4.71 1.87 -4.37
CA LEU A 208 -4.30 2.93 -5.32
C LEU A 208 -5.44 3.35 -6.27
N PRO A 209 -6.18 2.43 -6.93
CA PRO A 209 -7.37 2.80 -7.69
C PRO A 209 -8.47 3.47 -6.85
N TYR A 210 -8.66 3.07 -5.60
CA TYR A 210 -9.57 3.76 -4.68
C TYR A 210 -9.14 5.22 -4.46
N MET A 211 -7.87 5.47 -4.15
CA MET A 211 -7.33 6.82 -4.01
C MET A 211 -7.55 7.64 -5.29
N ALA A 212 -7.32 7.04 -6.46
CA ALA A 212 -7.52 7.69 -7.75
C ALA A 212 -8.95 8.18 -7.94
N ILE A 213 -9.95 7.35 -7.67
CA ILE A 213 -11.36 7.70 -7.93
C ILE A 213 -12.00 8.61 -6.87
N ARG A 214 -11.47 8.63 -5.63
CA ARG A 214 -12.01 9.42 -4.53
C ARG A 214 -11.27 10.73 -4.29
N TYR A 215 -9.94 10.71 -4.38
CA TYR A 215 -9.10 11.83 -3.95
C TYR A 215 -8.34 12.52 -5.09
N ARG A 216 -8.25 11.88 -6.27
CA ARG A 216 -7.59 12.44 -7.47
C ARG A 216 -8.39 12.17 -8.76
N PRO A 217 -9.73 12.37 -8.75
CA PRO A 217 -10.55 12.07 -9.93
C PRO A 217 -10.20 12.93 -11.14
N GLU A 218 -9.56 14.07 -10.94
CA GLU A 218 -9.07 14.96 -11.98
C GLU A 218 -7.82 14.42 -12.70
N ARG A 219 -7.08 13.49 -12.07
CA ARG A 219 -5.87 12.87 -12.64
C ARG A 219 -6.15 11.63 -13.47
N ILE A 220 -7.39 11.15 -13.50
CA ILE A 220 -7.76 9.96 -14.27
C ILE A 220 -8.84 10.27 -15.32
N SER A 221 -8.84 9.47 -16.39
CA SER A 221 -9.89 9.57 -17.40
C SER A 221 -11.25 9.06 -16.86
N LYS A 222 -12.34 9.63 -17.38
CA LYS A 222 -13.71 9.15 -17.06
C LYS A 222 -13.90 7.68 -17.40
N SER A 223 -13.24 7.17 -18.45
CA SER A 223 -13.30 5.76 -18.84
C SER A 223 -12.59 4.86 -17.84
N LEU A 224 -11.42 5.28 -17.33
CA LEU A 224 -10.70 4.53 -16.28
C LEU A 224 -11.48 4.52 -14.98
N LYS A 225 -11.99 5.68 -14.53
CA LYS A 225 -12.87 5.75 -13.35
C LYS A 225 -14.01 4.75 -13.44
N LYS A 226 -14.73 4.74 -14.58
CA LYS A 226 -15.83 3.81 -14.81
C LYS A 226 -15.39 2.34 -14.76
N LYS A 227 -14.23 1.99 -15.34
CA LYS A 227 -13.69 0.62 -15.27
C LYS A 227 -13.40 0.18 -13.83
N ILE A 228 -12.76 1.05 -13.02
CA ILE A 228 -12.49 0.77 -11.63
C ILE A 228 -13.80 0.55 -10.85
N GLU A 229 -14.74 1.49 -10.97
CA GLU A 229 -16.04 1.43 -10.27
C GLU A 229 -16.88 0.20 -10.67
N GLN A 230 -16.72 -0.31 -11.89
CA GLN A 230 -17.38 -1.53 -12.34
C GLN A 230 -16.70 -2.81 -11.86
N ALA A 231 -15.37 -2.79 -11.73
CA ALA A 231 -14.61 -3.97 -11.34
C ALA A 231 -14.76 -4.31 -9.85
N ILE A 232 -14.64 -3.29 -8.97
CA ILE A 232 -14.56 -3.50 -7.53
C ILE A 232 -15.51 -2.59 -6.71
N PRO A 233 -16.80 -2.47 -7.04
CA PRO A 233 -17.70 -1.51 -6.38
C PRO A 233 -17.91 -1.77 -4.88
N ASN A 234 -17.86 -3.02 -4.43
CA ASN A 234 -18.01 -3.36 -3.02
C ASN A 234 -16.72 -3.15 -2.22
N ARG A 235 -15.54 -3.37 -2.80
CA ARG A 235 -14.26 -3.01 -2.19
C ARG A 235 -14.11 -1.50 -2.05
N ILE A 236 -14.54 -0.72 -3.04
CA ILE A 236 -14.58 0.75 -2.96
C ILE A 236 -15.47 1.18 -1.78
N ARG A 237 -16.67 0.61 -1.67
CA ARG A 237 -17.57 0.90 -0.54
C ARG A 237 -16.94 0.51 0.80
N PHE A 238 -16.25 -0.63 0.85
CA PHE A 238 -15.52 -1.05 2.04
C PHE A 238 -14.53 0.02 2.48
N PHE A 239 -13.72 0.58 1.58
CA PHE A 239 -12.79 1.66 1.91
C PHE A 239 -13.51 2.95 2.31
N ASP A 240 -14.59 3.33 1.62
CA ASP A 240 -15.41 4.50 1.97
C ASP A 240 -15.94 4.45 3.43
N GLU A 241 -16.20 3.24 3.95
CA GLU A 241 -16.72 3.03 5.30
C GLU A 241 -15.63 3.08 6.40
N LYS A 242 -14.33 3.08 6.05
CA LYS A 242 -13.23 3.01 7.02
C LYS A 242 -12.79 4.34 7.63
N ASN A 243 -13.22 5.47 7.08
CA ASN A 243 -12.86 6.80 7.58
C ASN A 243 -11.33 6.98 7.74
N PHE A 244 -10.57 6.63 6.70
CA PHE A 244 -9.12 6.71 6.67
C PHE A 244 -8.60 8.14 6.82
N ASN A 245 -7.47 8.31 7.51
CA ASN A 245 -6.77 9.60 7.56
C ASN A 245 -5.99 9.82 6.25
N MET A 246 -6.55 10.61 5.36
CA MET A 246 -6.02 10.86 4.02
C MET A 246 -5.05 12.06 3.94
N TYR A 247 -4.74 12.72 5.05
CA TYR A 247 -3.72 13.77 5.06
C TYR A 247 -2.35 13.24 4.58
N PRO A 248 -1.58 13.92 3.73
CA PRO A 248 -1.78 15.27 3.18
C PRO A 248 -2.53 15.29 1.83
N MET A 249 -3.06 14.17 1.36
CA MET A 249 -3.81 14.12 0.11
C MET A 249 -5.12 14.90 0.21
N GLU A 250 -5.80 14.77 1.34
CA GLU A 250 -6.91 15.60 1.74
C GLU A 250 -6.37 16.60 2.78
N LEU A 251 -6.19 17.85 2.36
CA LEU A 251 -5.79 18.90 3.29
C LEU A 251 -6.95 19.16 4.24
N GLU A 252 -6.66 19.24 5.55
CA GLU A 252 -7.65 19.69 6.52
C GLU A 252 -8.17 21.06 6.06
N ASN A 253 -9.49 21.15 5.86
CA ASN A 253 -10.13 22.44 5.57
C ASN A 253 -9.91 23.34 6.80
N GLU A 254 -9.10 24.41 6.64
CA GLU A 254 -8.92 25.46 7.63
C GLU A 254 -10.26 26.16 7.98
#